data_5100b69fcd90a852dae7586b435f6af5
#
_entry.id   5100b69fcd90a852dae7586b435f6af5
#
_cell.length_a   1.000
_cell.length_b   1.000
_cell.length_c   1.000
_cell.angle_alpha   90.00
_cell.angle_beta   90.00
_cell.angle_gamma   90.00
#
_symmetry.space_group_name_H-M   'P 1'
#
loop_
_entity.id
_entity.type
_entity.pdbx_description
1 polymer ?
#
loop_
_entity_poly.entity_id
_entity_poly.type
_entity_poly.pdbx_seq_one_letter_code
_entity_poly.pdbx_strand_id
1 'polypeptide(L)'
;MDYEIVTLEEKIVAGISARANNMAPDMGAVIGGLWNRFYNEGIWVGIPGKVNEKALGIYTDYADDEKADYTVMVGCETSEQPRGEAYAIRRIPAGSYAKFVVRGDMVQAVAAAWQEIWQMNLPRAFRCDFEEYQNGPGENGEIHIYVGLAEAGGAKIESRCGILCGECGYREQMNCGGCVHIEKPFWGDGCPVKDCCEEKGYVHCGQCESFPCDLLNGFAYDENQGDDGKRIEQCKRWRDGR
;
A
#
# COMPACT_ATOMS: atom_id res chain seq x y z
N MET A 1 2.86 17.58 11.91
CA MET A 1 1.93 17.97 10.81
C MET A 1 0.56 17.36 11.04
N ASP A 2 -0.53 18.12 10.85
CA ASP A 2 -1.90 17.60 11.02
C ASP A 2 -2.39 16.95 9.73
N TYR A 3 -3.29 15.97 9.86
CA TYR A 3 -3.94 15.29 8.74
C TYR A 3 -5.39 14.94 9.06
N GLU A 4 -6.17 14.72 8.02
CA GLU A 4 -7.51 14.15 8.11
C GLU A 4 -7.54 12.76 7.44
N ILE A 5 -8.37 11.85 7.95
CA ILE A 5 -8.62 10.57 7.28
C ILE A 5 -9.78 10.76 6.31
N VAL A 6 -9.54 10.45 5.04
CA VAL A 6 -10.53 10.53 3.97
C VAL A 6 -10.67 9.17 3.29
N THR A 7 -11.87 8.88 2.80
CA THR A 7 -12.13 7.72 1.93
C THR A 7 -12.22 8.19 0.49
N LEU A 8 -11.47 7.55 -0.39
CA LEU A 8 -11.44 7.86 -1.81
C LEU A 8 -12.01 6.70 -2.63
N GLU A 9 -12.70 7.04 -3.70
CA GLU A 9 -13.03 6.11 -4.78
C GLU A 9 -11.81 5.86 -5.67
N GLU A 10 -11.82 4.76 -6.43
CA GLU A 10 -10.78 4.45 -7.40
C GLU A 10 -10.67 5.55 -8.47
N LYS A 11 -9.44 5.96 -8.79
CA LYS A 11 -9.15 6.93 -9.85
C LYS A 11 -8.27 6.29 -10.92
N ILE A 12 -8.52 6.61 -12.19
CA ILE A 12 -7.64 6.26 -13.32
C ILE A 12 -6.72 7.44 -13.60
N VAL A 13 -5.43 7.18 -13.68
CA VAL A 13 -4.42 8.21 -13.95
C VAL A 13 -3.61 7.83 -15.18
N ALA A 14 -3.45 8.78 -16.09
CA ALA A 14 -2.62 8.68 -17.28
C ALA A 14 -1.44 9.65 -17.16
N GLY A 15 -0.25 9.25 -17.61
CA GLY A 15 0.95 10.08 -17.53
C GLY A 15 2.22 9.36 -17.95
N ILE A 16 3.34 9.70 -17.34
CA ILE A 16 4.64 9.07 -17.54
C ILE A 16 5.23 8.59 -16.23
N SER A 17 5.97 7.50 -16.24
CA SER A 17 6.51 6.90 -15.02
C SER A 17 7.97 6.45 -15.16
N ALA A 18 8.64 6.28 -14.03
CA ALA A 18 9.96 5.69 -13.90
C ALA A 18 10.07 4.91 -12.59
N ARG A 19 11.06 4.01 -12.49
CA ARG A 19 11.46 3.43 -11.21
C ARG A 19 12.34 4.42 -10.44
N ALA A 20 12.16 4.47 -9.14
CA ALA A 20 12.91 5.33 -8.24
C ALA A 20 13.15 4.63 -6.90
N ASN A 21 14.08 5.19 -6.12
CA ASN A 21 14.37 4.75 -4.76
C ASN A 21 14.76 5.97 -3.93
N ASN A 22 14.13 6.17 -2.77
CA ASN A 22 14.39 7.34 -1.92
C ASN A 22 15.81 7.38 -1.34
N MET A 23 16.49 6.25 -1.32
CA MET A 23 17.89 6.16 -0.86
C MET A 23 18.90 6.38 -1.99
N ALA A 24 18.45 6.47 -3.25
CA ALA A 24 19.33 6.69 -4.40
C ALA A 24 19.70 8.19 -4.51
N PRO A 25 20.97 8.51 -4.84
CA PRO A 25 21.42 9.90 -4.92
C PRO A 25 20.80 10.68 -6.08
N ASP A 26 20.26 10.00 -7.08
CA ASP A 26 19.64 10.57 -8.27
C ASP A 26 18.10 10.67 -8.19
N MET A 27 17.49 10.28 -7.07
CA MET A 27 16.04 10.30 -6.86
C MET A 27 15.41 11.64 -7.28
N GLY A 28 15.97 12.76 -6.80
CA GLY A 28 15.47 14.09 -7.13
C GLY A 28 15.57 14.42 -8.63
N ALA A 29 16.61 13.94 -9.33
CA ALA A 29 16.76 14.11 -10.77
C ALA A 29 15.73 13.28 -11.54
N VAL A 30 15.43 12.06 -11.09
CA VAL A 30 14.39 11.21 -11.71
C VAL A 30 13.02 11.87 -11.61
N ILE A 31 12.62 12.29 -10.40
CA ILE A 31 11.31 12.93 -10.17
C ILE A 31 11.22 14.27 -10.91
N GLY A 32 12.23 15.13 -10.79
CA GLY A 32 12.26 16.43 -11.47
C GLY A 32 12.27 16.28 -12.99
N GLY A 33 12.95 15.25 -13.51
CA GLY A 33 12.95 14.91 -14.94
C GLY A 33 11.56 14.53 -15.46
N LEU A 34 10.78 13.76 -14.70
CA LEU A 34 9.39 13.43 -15.04
C LEU A 34 8.51 14.69 -15.09
N TRP A 35 8.57 15.55 -14.08
CA TRP A 35 7.81 16.80 -14.06
C TRP A 35 8.17 17.71 -15.23
N ASN A 36 9.46 17.84 -15.54
CA ASN A 36 9.93 18.64 -16.68
C ASN A 36 9.36 18.12 -18.01
N ARG A 37 9.48 16.81 -18.25
CA ARG A 37 8.96 16.17 -19.46
C ARG A 37 7.44 16.29 -19.56
N PHE A 38 6.73 16.09 -18.44
CA PHE A 38 5.27 16.12 -18.40
C PHE A 38 4.71 17.45 -18.93
N TYR A 39 5.31 18.56 -18.54
CA TYR A 39 4.84 19.87 -18.97
C TYR A 39 5.50 20.35 -20.28
N ASN A 40 6.80 20.14 -20.46
CA ASN A 40 7.54 20.76 -21.55
C ASN A 40 7.56 19.93 -22.84
N GLU A 41 7.31 18.61 -22.77
CA GLU A 41 7.20 17.75 -23.96
C GLU A 41 5.76 17.59 -24.45
N GLY A 42 4.81 18.38 -23.93
CA GLY A 42 3.42 18.38 -24.37
C GLY A 42 2.59 17.19 -23.89
N ILE A 43 3.10 16.38 -22.94
CA ILE A 43 2.41 15.20 -22.43
C ILE A 43 1.12 15.60 -21.73
N TRP A 44 1.18 16.62 -20.86
CA TRP A 44 0.01 17.19 -20.19
C TRP A 44 -1.11 17.52 -21.17
N VAL A 45 -0.78 18.22 -22.25
CA VAL A 45 -1.75 18.68 -23.25
C VAL A 45 -2.34 17.50 -24.02
N GLY A 46 -1.53 16.49 -24.29
CA GLY A 46 -1.88 15.35 -25.13
C GLY A 46 -2.78 14.32 -24.45
N ILE A 47 -2.88 14.28 -23.09
CA ILE A 47 -3.71 13.29 -22.40
C ILE A 47 -5.20 13.63 -22.61
N PRO A 48 -6.00 12.72 -23.19
CA PRO A 48 -7.45 12.94 -23.38
C PRO A 48 -8.24 12.63 -22.11
N GLY A 49 -9.44 13.19 -22.01
CA GLY A 49 -10.42 12.84 -20.98
C GLY A 49 -10.02 13.23 -19.56
N LYS A 50 -9.18 14.27 -19.40
CA LYS A 50 -8.86 14.81 -18.07
C LYS A 50 -10.11 15.18 -17.29
N VAL A 51 -10.21 14.75 -16.06
CA VAL A 51 -11.33 15.07 -15.15
C VAL A 51 -11.26 16.51 -14.66
N ASN A 52 -10.04 17.02 -14.48
CA ASN A 52 -9.76 18.36 -13.99
C ASN A 52 -8.38 18.85 -14.44
N GLU A 53 -7.98 20.05 -14.04
CA GLU A 53 -6.70 20.69 -14.37
C GLU A 53 -5.61 20.42 -13.31
N LYS A 54 -5.78 19.40 -12.45
CA LYS A 54 -4.81 19.05 -11.43
C LYS A 54 -3.80 18.03 -11.93
N ALA A 55 -2.53 18.28 -11.69
CA ALA A 55 -1.49 17.30 -11.87
C ALA A 55 -1.33 16.44 -10.62
N LEU A 56 -0.90 15.21 -10.82
CA LEU A 56 -0.67 14.22 -9.77
C LEU A 56 0.77 13.72 -9.82
N GLY A 57 1.41 13.66 -8.66
CA GLY A 57 2.63 12.88 -8.43
C GLY A 57 2.26 11.60 -7.68
N ILE A 58 2.45 10.42 -8.26
CA ILE A 58 2.02 9.15 -7.70
C ILE A 58 3.22 8.29 -7.36
N TYR A 59 3.18 7.65 -6.22
CA TYR A 59 4.17 6.70 -5.70
C TYR A 59 3.47 5.36 -5.48
N THR A 60 3.84 4.35 -6.25
CA THR A 60 3.16 3.05 -6.28
C THR A 60 4.13 1.91 -6.61
N ASP A 61 3.63 0.69 -6.69
CA ASP A 61 4.44 -0.49 -6.98
C ASP A 61 5.67 -0.58 -6.03
N TYR A 62 5.47 -0.27 -4.76
CA TYR A 62 6.50 -0.38 -3.73
C TYR A 62 6.97 -1.84 -3.62
N ALA A 63 8.29 -2.04 -3.60
CA ALA A 63 8.85 -3.37 -3.39
C ALA A 63 8.70 -3.82 -1.93
N ASP A 64 8.70 -2.86 -0.97
CA ASP A 64 8.46 -3.08 0.45
C ASP A 64 7.95 -1.78 1.10
N ASP A 65 8.81 -0.98 1.71
CA ASP A 65 8.52 0.29 2.38
C ASP A 65 9.05 1.51 1.59
N GLU A 66 9.09 2.68 2.22
CA GLU A 66 9.60 3.92 1.60
C GLU A 66 11.09 3.89 1.28
N LYS A 67 11.87 2.91 1.74
CA LYS A 67 13.31 2.78 1.47
C LYS A 67 13.60 1.84 0.30
N ALA A 68 12.60 1.04 -0.07
CA ALA A 68 12.69 0.12 -1.20
C ALA A 68 12.39 0.83 -2.53
N ASP A 69 12.57 0.11 -3.62
CA ASP A 69 12.24 0.61 -4.96
C ASP A 69 10.73 0.78 -5.13
N TYR A 70 10.33 1.84 -5.81
CA TYR A 70 8.93 2.11 -6.15
C TYR A 70 8.81 2.69 -7.56
N THR A 71 7.60 2.76 -8.08
CA THR A 71 7.29 3.50 -9.31
C THR A 71 6.83 4.91 -8.94
N VAL A 72 7.53 5.92 -9.46
CA VAL A 72 7.03 7.30 -9.48
C VAL A 72 6.36 7.59 -10.83
N MET A 73 5.22 8.26 -10.78
CA MET A 73 4.48 8.67 -11.97
C MET A 73 4.03 10.13 -11.84
N VAL A 74 4.16 10.89 -12.92
CA VAL A 74 3.55 12.20 -13.06
C VAL A 74 2.45 12.10 -14.10
N GLY A 75 1.23 12.51 -13.73
CA GLY A 75 0.06 12.34 -14.57
C GLY A 75 -1.12 13.22 -14.18
N CYS A 76 -2.27 12.91 -14.72
CA CYS A 76 -3.54 13.51 -14.35
C CYS A 76 -4.67 12.48 -14.33
N GLU A 77 -5.70 12.74 -13.55
CA GLU A 77 -6.90 11.92 -13.48
C GLU A 77 -7.66 11.98 -14.80
N THR A 78 -8.11 10.83 -15.29
CA THR A 78 -8.89 10.68 -16.52
C THR A 78 -10.21 9.96 -16.25
N SER A 79 -11.26 10.35 -16.98
CA SER A 79 -12.58 9.73 -16.85
C SER A 79 -12.63 8.29 -17.34
N GLU A 80 -11.74 7.94 -18.24
CA GLU A 80 -11.57 6.60 -18.78
C GLU A 80 -10.10 6.34 -19.12
N GLN A 81 -9.71 5.07 -19.27
CA GLN A 81 -8.37 4.71 -19.67
C GLN A 81 -8.11 5.13 -21.12
N PRO A 82 -7.15 6.03 -21.39
CA PRO A 82 -6.75 6.36 -22.76
C PRO A 82 -6.32 5.12 -23.54
N ARG A 83 -6.70 5.06 -24.82
CA ARG A 83 -6.36 3.95 -25.70
C ARG A 83 -4.93 4.12 -26.25
N GLY A 84 -4.23 3.01 -26.44
CA GLY A 84 -2.87 2.97 -26.99
C GLY A 84 -1.79 2.97 -25.92
N GLU A 85 -0.54 2.92 -26.37
CA GLU A 85 0.66 2.79 -25.50
C GLU A 85 1.38 4.11 -25.23
N ALA A 86 0.77 5.24 -25.60
CA ALA A 86 1.41 6.55 -25.48
C ALA A 86 1.62 7.00 -24.03
N TYR A 87 0.83 6.47 -23.08
CA TYR A 87 0.86 6.86 -21.68
C TYR A 87 0.98 5.65 -20.77
N ALA A 88 1.72 5.81 -19.68
CA ALA A 88 1.61 4.91 -18.54
C ALA A 88 0.26 5.12 -17.86
N ILE A 89 -0.40 4.01 -17.51
CA ILE A 89 -1.68 4.04 -16.80
C ILE A 89 -1.47 3.44 -15.42
N ARG A 90 -1.99 4.10 -14.39
CA ARG A 90 -2.07 3.59 -13.02
C ARG A 90 -3.45 3.86 -12.45
N ARG A 91 -3.79 3.08 -11.43
CA ARG A 91 -5.00 3.30 -10.63
C ARG A 91 -4.59 3.71 -9.22
N ILE A 92 -5.18 4.80 -8.73
CA ILE A 92 -5.17 5.10 -7.31
C ILE A 92 -6.29 4.23 -6.72
N PRO A 93 -5.98 3.27 -5.84
CA PRO A 93 -6.99 2.37 -5.29
C PRO A 93 -8.04 3.12 -4.47
N ALA A 94 -9.29 2.65 -4.48
CA ALA A 94 -10.25 3.05 -3.46
C ALA A 94 -9.76 2.63 -2.08
N GLY A 95 -10.10 3.41 -1.05
CA GLY A 95 -9.71 3.11 0.34
C GLY A 95 -9.49 4.34 1.20
N SER A 96 -8.94 4.12 2.37
CA SER A 96 -8.65 5.19 3.35
C SER A 96 -7.27 5.79 3.13
N TYR A 97 -7.20 7.10 3.23
CA TYR A 97 -5.96 7.88 3.09
C TYR A 97 -5.82 8.90 4.21
N ALA A 98 -4.61 9.08 4.71
CA ALA A 98 -4.25 10.27 5.50
C ALA A 98 -3.97 11.41 4.53
N LYS A 99 -4.79 12.47 4.58
CA LYS A 99 -4.65 13.64 3.72
C LYS A 99 -4.00 14.77 4.50
N PHE A 100 -2.91 15.28 3.97
CA PHE A 100 -2.16 16.43 4.47
C PHE A 100 -2.33 17.60 3.51
N VAL A 101 -2.53 18.82 4.05
CA VAL A 101 -2.58 20.03 3.25
C VAL A 101 -1.26 20.79 3.42
N VAL A 102 -0.52 20.93 2.33
CA VAL A 102 0.79 21.59 2.27
C VAL A 102 0.64 22.89 1.48
N ARG A 103 1.24 23.96 1.98
CA ARG A 103 1.26 25.26 1.32
C ARG A 103 2.68 25.83 1.26
N GLY A 104 3.01 26.47 0.16
CA GLY A 104 4.31 27.11 -0.04
C GLY A 104 4.96 26.74 -1.37
N ASP A 105 6.29 26.81 -1.41
CA ASP A 105 7.06 26.37 -2.56
C ASP A 105 6.84 24.88 -2.82
N MET A 106 6.43 24.57 -4.05
CA MET A 106 6.00 23.22 -4.41
C MET A 106 7.08 22.15 -4.25
N VAL A 107 8.35 22.50 -4.34
CA VAL A 107 9.47 21.54 -4.20
C VAL A 107 9.89 21.43 -2.74
N GLN A 108 10.15 22.56 -2.09
CA GLN A 108 10.69 22.59 -0.73
C GLN A 108 9.65 22.18 0.31
N ALA A 109 8.41 22.70 0.17
CA ALA A 109 7.34 22.38 1.11
C ALA A 109 6.90 20.91 1.03
N VAL A 110 6.84 20.34 -0.18
CA VAL A 110 6.53 18.91 -0.38
C VAL A 110 7.64 18.03 0.18
N ALA A 111 8.92 18.36 -0.09
CA ALA A 111 10.04 17.58 0.45
C ALA A 111 10.06 17.61 1.99
N ALA A 112 9.82 18.79 2.60
CA ALA A 112 9.74 18.91 4.06
C ALA A 112 8.56 18.11 4.64
N ALA A 113 7.40 18.16 3.98
CA ALA A 113 6.23 17.40 4.40
C ALA A 113 6.48 15.88 4.37
N TRP A 114 7.11 15.35 3.32
CA TRP A 114 7.46 13.93 3.26
C TRP A 114 8.44 13.52 4.38
N GLN A 115 9.40 14.37 4.74
CA GLN A 115 10.31 14.09 5.86
C GLN A 115 9.56 13.98 7.20
N GLU A 116 8.55 14.84 7.45
CA GLU A 116 7.70 14.72 8.63
C GLU A 116 6.82 13.47 8.56
N ILE A 117 6.18 13.18 7.43
CA ILE A 117 5.30 12.02 7.22
C ILE A 117 6.05 10.71 7.48
N TRP A 118 7.30 10.58 7.03
CA TRP A 118 8.11 9.38 7.26
C TRP A 118 8.48 9.16 8.72
N GLN A 119 8.43 10.21 9.55
CA GLN A 119 8.64 10.09 11.00
C GLN A 119 7.35 9.80 11.78
N MET A 120 6.19 9.88 11.13
CA MET A 120 4.90 9.63 11.76
C MET A 120 4.63 8.12 11.85
N ASN A 121 4.02 7.69 12.96
CA ASN A 121 3.57 6.31 13.11
C ASN A 121 2.21 6.09 12.42
N LEU A 122 2.20 6.17 11.08
CA LEU A 122 1.01 5.92 10.28
C LEU A 122 0.95 4.43 9.89
N PRO A 123 -0.23 3.79 9.92
CA PRO A 123 -0.43 2.45 9.39
C PRO A 123 -0.46 2.50 7.84
N ARG A 124 0.68 2.75 7.21
CA ARG A 124 0.79 2.90 5.76
C ARG A 124 0.57 1.56 5.05
N ALA A 125 -0.15 1.61 3.94
CA ALA A 125 -0.44 0.44 3.12
C ALA A 125 0.67 0.10 2.11
N PHE A 126 1.54 1.06 1.77
CA PHE A 126 2.57 0.95 0.72
C PHE A 126 2.03 0.41 -0.62
N ARG A 127 0.76 0.71 -0.93
CA ARG A 127 0.13 0.38 -2.21
C ARG A 127 0.16 1.55 -3.18
N CYS A 128 -0.24 2.72 -2.69
CA CYS A 128 -0.26 3.96 -3.46
C CYS A 128 -0.32 5.16 -2.52
N ASP A 129 0.63 6.06 -2.67
CA ASP A 129 0.60 7.39 -2.09
C ASP A 129 0.61 8.40 -3.24
N PHE A 130 0.08 9.60 -3.06
CA PHE A 130 0.10 10.58 -4.13
C PHE A 130 -0.02 12.02 -3.64
N GLU A 131 0.44 12.93 -4.46
CA GLU A 131 0.32 14.37 -4.35
C GLU A 131 -0.68 14.87 -5.38
N GLU A 132 -1.61 15.71 -4.97
CA GLU A 132 -2.55 16.38 -5.86
C GLU A 132 -2.28 17.89 -5.82
N TYR A 133 -1.79 18.43 -6.91
CA TYR A 133 -1.46 19.84 -7.05
C TYR A 133 -2.71 20.65 -7.37
N GLN A 134 -3.19 21.45 -6.40
CA GLN A 134 -4.48 22.15 -6.48
C GLN A 134 -4.43 23.35 -7.44
N ASN A 135 -3.25 23.96 -7.58
CA ASN A 135 -3.01 25.11 -8.43
C ASN A 135 -1.88 24.82 -9.41
N GLY A 136 -1.80 25.59 -10.50
CA GLY A 136 -0.66 25.52 -11.40
C GLY A 136 0.66 25.91 -10.70
N PRO A 137 1.81 25.72 -11.37
CA PRO A 137 3.12 26.00 -10.80
C PRO A 137 3.23 27.47 -10.33
N GLY A 138 3.67 27.67 -9.07
CA GLY A 138 3.83 29.00 -8.45
C GLY A 138 4.34 28.92 -7.02
N GLU A 139 4.79 30.06 -6.48
CA GLU A 139 5.41 30.16 -5.15
C GLU A 139 4.45 29.90 -3.97
N ASN A 140 3.14 30.00 -4.18
CA ASN A 140 2.10 29.81 -3.16
C ASN A 140 1.14 28.67 -3.52
N GLY A 141 1.68 27.56 -3.98
CA GLY A 141 0.89 26.38 -4.30
C GLY A 141 0.23 25.76 -3.07
N GLU A 142 -0.95 25.18 -3.27
CA GLU A 142 -1.57 24.26 -2.33
C GLU A 142 -1.48 22.84 -2.91
N ILE A 143 -0.91 21.93 -2.14
CA ILE A 143 -0.72 20.54 -2.50
C ILE A 143 -1.39 19.67 -1.43
N HIS A 144 -2.19 18.71 -1.84
CA HIS A 144 -2.73 17.70 -0.96
C HIS A 144 -1.90 16.43 -1.12
N ILE A 145 -1.26 15.99 -0.04
CA ILE A 145 -0.54 14.72 0.00
C ILE A 145 -1.48 13.67 0.61
N TYR A 146 -1.66 12.56 -0.10
CA TYR A 146 -2.48 11.44 0.34
C TYR A 146 -1.59 10.24 0.57
N VAL A 147 -1.54 9.76 1.80
CA VAL A 147 -0.80 8.56 2.19
C VAL A 147 -1.80 7.41 2.36
N GLY A 148 -1.67 6.40 1.54
CA GLY A 148 -2.53 5.22 1.58
C GLY A 148 -2.41 4.51 2.92
N LEU A 149 -3.54 4.41 3.64
CA LEU A 149 -3.59 3.71 4.90
C LEU A 149 -3.94 2.24 4.67
N ALA A 150 -3.32 1.38 5.43
CA ALA A 150 -3.85 0.05 5.63
C ALA A 150 -5.27 0.22 6.17
N GLU A 151 -6.24 -0.47 5.59
CA GLU A 151 -7.59 -0.46 6.13
C GLU A 151 -7.52 -0.77 7.63
N ALA A 152 -8.36 -0.14 8.42
CA ALA A 152 -8.51 -0.51 9.83
C ALA A 152 -8.88 -2.00 9.85
N GLY A 153 -7.89 -2.87 10.10
CA GLY A 153 -7.93 -4.31 9.83
C GLY A 153 -6.95 -4.80 8.75
N GLY A 154 -6.21 -3.90 8.05
CA GLY A 154 -5.24 -4.24 6.99
C GLY A 154 -3.83 -4.56 7.47
N ALA A 155 -3.69 -5.20 8.62
CA ALA A 155 -2.48 -5.94 8.94
C ALA A 155 -2.24 -6.97 7.82
N LYS A 156 -1.00 -7.07 7.32
CA LYS A 156 -0.62 -8.09 6.33
C LYS A 156 -0.99 -9.47 6.90
N ILE A 157 -2.09 -10.03 6.39
CA ILE A 157 -2.56 -11.33 6.84
C ILE A 157 -1.69 -12.39 6.17
N GLU A 158 -0.76 -12.95 6.92
CA GLU A 158 0.20 -13.93 6.39
C GLU A 158 -0.28 -15.37 6.55
N SER A 159 -1.25 -15.59 7.45
CA SER A 159 -1.84 -16.91 7.64
C SER A 159 -3.29 -16.82 8.13
N ARG A 160 -4.00 -17.92 8.05
CA ARG A 160 -5.36 -18.02 8.58
C ARG A 160 -5.38 -18.11 10.12
N CYS A 161 -4.35 -18.71 10.71
CA CYS A 161 -4.29 -19.03 12.14
C CYS A 161 -3.53 -18.00 13.01
N GLY A 162 -2.87 -17.00 12.41
CA GLY A 162 -2.08 -16.00 13.16
C GLY A 162 -0.57 -16.24 13.18
N ILE A 163 -0.06 -17.29 12.54
CA ILE A 163 1.40 -17.45 12.35
C ILE A 163 1.89 -16.39 11.37
N LEU A 164 2.98 -15.71 11.72
CA LEU A 164 3.71 -14.83 10.82
C LEU A 164 4.59 -15.69 9.90
N CYS A 165 4.08 -15.98 8.70
CA CYS A 165 4.79 -16.81 7.72
C CYS A 165 6.11 -16.19 7.26
N GLY A 166 6.27 -14.86 7.33
CA GLY A 166 7.50 -14.14 7.06
C GLY A 166 8.62 -14.46 8.04
N GLU A 167 8.27 -14.81 9.28
CA GLU A 167 9.21 -15.17 10.35
C GLU A 167 9.38 -16.70 10.51
N CYS A 168 8.70 -17.49 9.67
CA CYS A 168 8.72 -18.95 9.76
C CYS A 168 10.05 -19.53 9.25
N GLY A 169 10.82 -20.16 10.14
CA GLY A 169 12.10 -20.78 9.80
C GLY A 169 12.03 -21.93 8.78
N TYR A 170 10.85 -22.48 8.53
CA TYR A 170 10.64 -23.52 7.53
C TYR A 170 10.33 -22.97 6.13
N ARG A 171 10.05 -21.66 6.00
CA ARG A 171 9.60 -21.07 4.74
C ARG A 171 10.61 -21.28 3.61
N GLU A 172 11.87 -20.98 3.85
CA GLU A 172 12.95 -21.17 2.88
C GLU A 172 13.34 -22.64 2.73
N GLN A 173 13.48 -23.37 3.85
CA GLN A 173 13.90 -24.78 3.85
C GLN A 173 12.94 -25.69 3.08
N MET A 174 11.64 -25.41 3.17
CA MET A 174 10.59 -26.22 2.55
C MET A 174 10.02 -25.56 1.28
N ASN A 175 10.63 -24.48 0.79
CA ASN A 175 10.15 -23.69 -0.34
C ASN A 175 8.63 -23.38 -0.23
N CYS A 176 8.19 -22.98 0.96
CA CYS A 176 6.78 -22.76 1.27
C CYS A 176 6.36 -21.34 0.87
N GLY A 177 5.32 -21.18 0.04
CA GLY A 177 4.79 -19.89 -0.38
C GLY A 177 4.09 -19.08 0.72
N GLY A 178 3.84 -19.67 1.90
CA GLY A 178 3.07 -19.07 3.00
C GLY A 178 1.59 -19.44 2.94
N CYS A 179 0.97 -19.55 4.11
CA CYS A 179 -0.37 -20.13 4.31
C CYS A 179 -1.45 -19.60 3.36
N VAL A 180 -1.44 -18.30 3.05
CA VAL A 180 -2.45 -17.64 2.19
C VAL A 180 -2.21 -17.85 0.70
N HIS A 181 -1.07 -18.44 0.31
CA HIS A 181 -0.65 -18.64 -1.09
C HIS A 181 -0.50 -20.12 -1.48
N ILE A 182 -0.75 -21.05 -0.56
CA ILE A 182 -0.61 -22.49 -0.81
C ILE A 182 -1.95 -23.21 -0.64
N GLU A 183 -2.17 -24.24 -1.43
CA GLU A 183 -3.36 -25.10 -1.28
C GLU A 183 -3.21 -25.98 -0.04
N LYS A 184 -2.04 -26.59 0.16
CA LYS A 184 -1.75 -27.46 1.29
C LYS A 184 -0.40 -27.13 1.94
N PRO A 185 -0.28 -27.36 3.26
CA PRO A 185 0.98 -27.13 3.97
C PRO A 185 2.04 -28.19 3.60
N PHE A 186 3.32 -27.85 3.81
CA PHE A 186 4.43 -28.77 3.56
C PHE A 186 4.46 -29.98 4.50
N TRP A 187 3.77 -29.88 5.65
CA TRP A 187 3.78 -30.88 6.72
C TRP A 187 2.61 -31.87 6.65
N GLY A 188 1.68 -31.72 5.70
CA GLY A 188 0.51 -32.62 5.59
C GLY A 188 -0.34 -32.35 4.36
N ASP A 189 -1.41 -33.15 4.23
CA ASP A 189 -2.34 -33.08 3.10
C ASP A 189 -3.38 -31.93 3.24
N GLY A 190 -3.51 -31.33 4.41
CA GLY A 190 -4.39 -30.21 4.70
C GLY A 190 -4.06 -29.57 6.04
N CYS A 191 -4.62 -28.41 6.28
CA CYS A 191 -4.56 -27.71 7.57
C CYS A 191 -5.97 -27.44 8.09
N PRO A 192 -6.47 -28.17 9.09
CA PRO A 192 -7.85 -28.02 9.58
C PRO A 192 -8.23 -26.61 9.96
N VAL A 193 -7.27 -25.82 10.49
CA VAL A 193 -7.50 -24.42 10.86
C VAL A 193 -7.66 -23.54 9.61
N LYS A 194 -6.83 -23.77 8.58
CA LYS A 194 -6.94 -23.05 7.30
C LYS A 194 -8.27 -23.38 6.63
N ASP A 195 -8.56 -24.67 6.52
CA ASP A 195 -9.76 -25.17 5.85
C ASP A 195 -11.02 -24.62 6.51
N CYS A 196 -11.13 -24.71 7.85
CA CYS A 196 -12.25 -24.13 8.62
C CYS A 196 -12.40 -22.62 8.43
N CYS A 197 -11.29 -21.87 8.38
CA CYS A 197 -11.30 -20.44 8.19
C CYS A 197 -11.80 -20.06 6.79
N GLU A 198 -11.29 -20.74 5.76
CA GLU A 198 -11.62 -20.50 4.35
C GLU A 198 -13.04 -20.95 3.99
N GLU A 199 -13.51 -22.09 4.50
CA GLU A 199 -14.90 -22.55 4.34
C GLU A 199 -15.92 -21.56 4.90
N LYS A 200 -15.57 -20.85 5.96
CA LYS A 200 -16.40 -19.80 6.56
C LYS A 200 -16.25 -18.41 5.88
N GLY A 201 -15.40 -18.31 4.87
CA GLY A 201 -15.14 -17.07 4.14
C GLY A 201 -14.36 -16.01 4.94
N TYR A 202 -13.64 -16.41 6.00
CA TYR A 202 -12.85 -15.48 6.79
C TYR A 202 -11.43 -15.33 6.24
N VAL A 203 -10.88 -14.13 6.37
CA VAL A 203 -9.49 -13.83 6.00
C VAL A 203 -8.52 -14.41 7.02
N HIS A 204 -8.88 -14.39 8.31
CA HIS A 204 -8.15 -15.00 9.41
C HIS A 204 -9.09 -15.38 10.56
N CYS A 205 -8.66 -16.32 11.42
CA CYS A 205 -9.47 -16.86 12.50
C CYS A 205 -9.99 -15.80 13.49
N GLY A 206 -9.31 -14.67 13.66
CA GLY A 206 -9.76 -13.58 14.52
C GLY A 206 -11.11 -12.95 14.12
N GLN A 207 -11.58 -13.18 12.90
CA GLN A 207 -12.89 -12.71 12.43
C GLN A 207 -14.05 -13.63 12.81
N CYS A 208 -13.73 -14.84 13.28
CA CYS A 208 -14.75 -15.84 13.63
C CYS A 208 -15.43 -15.48 14.96
N GLU A 209 -16.76 -15.59 15.00
CA GLU A 209 -17.55 -15.35 16.23
C GLU A 209 -17.15 -16.28 17.39
N SER A 210 -16.69 -17.50 17.08
CA SER A 210 -16.21 -18.48 18.06
C SER A 210 -14.73 -18.33 18.43
N PHE A 211 -14.09 -17.22 18.05
CA PHE A 211 -12.66 -17.02 18.31
C PHE A 211 -12.38 -16.63 19.78
N PRO A 212 -11.32 -17.23 20.40
CA PRO A 212 -10.54 -18.38 19.96
C PRO A 212 -11.28 -19.70 20.20
N CYS A 213 -11.42 -20.51 19.16
CA CYS A 213 -12.10 -21.80 19.25
C CYS A 213 -11.15 -22.94 19.69
N ASP A 214 -11.73 -24.10 20.06
CA ASP A 214 -10.96 -25.26 20.52
C ASP A 214 -9.97 -25.76 19.47
N LEU A 215 -10.35 -25.71 18.18
CA LEU A 215 -9.46 -26.08 17.09
C LEU A 215 -8.20 -25.22 17.05
N LEU A 216 -8.37 -23.89 17.11
CA LEU A 216 -7.23 -22.96 17.10
C LEU A 216 -6.39 -23.09 18.39
N ASN A 217 -7.04 -23.23 19.54
CA ASN A 217 -6.37 -23.45 20.82
C ASN A 217 -5.52 -24.74 20.79
N GLY A 218 -6.05 -25.84 20.22
CA GLY A 218 -5.30 -27.08 20.06
C GLY A 218 -3.99 -26.91 19.29
N PHE A 219 -3.98 -26.05 18.25
CA PHE A 219 -2.75 -25.74 17.51
C PHE A 219 -1.85 -24.73 18.24
N ALA A 220 -2.43 -23.77 18.97
CA ALA A 220 -1.67 -22.73 19.66
C ALA A 220 -0.89 -23.25 20.87
N TYR A 221 -1.47 -24.24 21.56
CA TYR A 221 -0.94 -24.81 22.80
C TYR A 221 -0.51 -26.28 22.65
N ASP A 222 -0.25 -26.74 21.41
CA ASP A 222 0.31 -28.07 21.18
C ASP A 222 1.68 -28.20 21.86
N GLU A 223 1.92 -29.32 22.54
CA GLU A 223 3.14 -29.55 23.33
C GLU A 223 4.43 -29.53 22.49
N ASN A 224 4.35 -29.86 21.18
CA ASN A 224 5.52 -29.98 20.32
C ASN A 224 5.63 -28.84 19.29
N GLN A 225 4.51 -28.30 18.82
CA GLN A 225 4.45 -27.35 17.69
C GLN A 225 3.63 -26.09 18.03
N GLY A 226 3.20 -25.95 19.26
CA GLY A 226 2.51 -24.75 19.76
C GLY A 226 3.45 -23.54 19.82
N ASP A 227 2.86 -22.40 20.03
CA ASP A 227 3.56 -21.13 20.16
C ASP A 227 3.14 -20.33 21.41
N ASP A 228 2.63 -21.06 22.41
CA ASP A 228 2.13 -20.48 23.68
C ASP A 228 1.06 -19.40 23.46
N GLY A 229 0.22 -19.56 22.44
CA GLY A 229 -0.88 -18.65 22.13
C GLY A 229 -0.46 -17.40 21.32
N LYS A 230 0.78 -17.28 20.87
CA LYS A 230 1.23 -16.11 20.06
C LYS A 230 0.39 -15.91 18.82
N ARG A 231 0.01 -16.99 18.13
CA ARG A 231 -0.89 -16.94 16.97
C ARG A 231 -2.28 -16.38 17.32
N ILE A 232 -2.80 -16.66 18.51
CA ILE A 232 -4.08 -16.13 18.97
C ILE A 232 -3.96 -14.63 19.20
N GLU A 233 -2.90 -14.18 19.86
CA GLU A 233 -2.64 -12.74 20.05
C GLU A 233 -2.43 -12.02 18.72
N GLN A 234 -1.79 -12.65 17.74
CA GLN A 234 -1.65 -12.08 16.40
C GLN A 234 -3.01 -11.97 15.68
N CYS A 235 -3.88 -12.97 15.77
CA CYS A 235 -5.24 -12.87 15.23
C CYS A 235 -6.06 -11.76 15.91
N LYS A 236 -5.86 -11.52 17.22
CA LYS A 236 -6.46 -10.37 17.91
C LYS A 236 -5.95 -9.05 17.35
N ARG A 237 -4.62 -8.91 17.17
CA ARG A 237 -4.04 -7.72 16.56
C ARG A 237 -4.63 -7.46 15.18
N TRP A 238 -4.68 -8.46 14.32
CA TRP A 238 -5.28 -8.35 12.99
C TRP A 238 -6.76 -7.96 13.02
N ARG A 239 -7.53 -8.51 13.96
CA ARG A 239 -8.93 -8.12 14.16
C ARG A 239 -9.08 -6.66 14.60
N ASP A 240 -8.18 -6.21 15.45
CA ASP A 240 -8.17 -4.85 16.01
C ASP A 240 -7.45 -3.85 15.08
N GLY A 241 -7.01 -4.27 13.89
CA GLY A 241 -6.34 -3.42 12.91
C GLY A 241 -4.89 -3.06 13.27
N ARG A 242 -4.22 -3.92 14.02
CA ARG A 242 -2.84 -3.70 14.51
C ARG A 242 -1.90 -4.77 14.04
#